data_cd90223f18c58b9de163fbd91b6fa937
#
_entry.id   cd90223f18c58b9de163fbd91b6fa937
#
_cell.length_a   1.000
_cell.length_b   1.000
_cell.length_c   1.000
_cell.angle_alpha   90.00
_cell.angle_beta   90.00
_cell.angle_gamma   90.00
#
_symmetry.space_group_name_H-M   'P 1'
#
loop_
_entity.id
_entity.type
_entity.pdbx_description
1 polymer ?
#
loop_
_entity_poly.entity_id
_entity_poly.type
_entity_poly.pdbx_seq_one_letter_code
_entity_poly.pdbx_strand_id
1 'polypeptide(L)'
;WHANISNWEFYIRSYLGGNDYKNGYYLHRYILETPEEYDQRIRHTPVDNHCKNVVQIYTSFLWRVPPTRDYGSLDGDPQLEAFINDADLDGRSFDTMMREVQMNASIYGNCWVIIDKPQTNLRTRAEELQQDIRPYMSIYTPENIVNWNYKRAASGRFYLDMLLVVEDINTERAILKMFTEEEIITYEITDYEKEYAEGDVKIIDQVPNAIGVIPCINVYNLKGAKRPIGISDLADVAFLQQSIYNDYSEKEQLIRLANHPSLVKTPNVEASAGAGSIIEIPEDMQADLKP
;
A
#
# COMPACT_ATOMS: atom_id res chain seq x y z
N TRP A 1 -11.87 -7.84 -2.49
CA TRP A 1 -11.15 -6.85 -1.70
C TRP A 1 -10.71 -7.43 -0.36
N HIS A 2 -11.61 -7.81 0.54
CA HIS A 2 -11.28 -8.29 1.89
C HIS A 2 -10.23 -9.42 1.94
N ALA A 3 -10.29 -10.36 1.00
CA ALA A 3 -9.35 -11.49 1.00
C ALA A 3 -7.89 -11.12 0.67
N ASN A 4 -7.63 -9.91 0.15
CA ASN A 4 -6.30 -9.51 -0.31
C ASN A 4 -5.75 -8.29 0.43
N ILE A 5 -6.57 -7.59 1.22
CA ILE A 5 -6.15 -6.34 1.87
C ILE A 5 -4.92 -6.54 2.77
N SER A 6 -4.89 -7.62 3.55
CA SER A 6 -3.76 -7.92 4.44
C SER A 6 -2.45 -8.16 3.66
N ASN A 7 -2.53 -8.75 2.46
CA ASN A 7 -1.36 -8.94 1.62
C ASN A 7 -0.87 -7.60 1.06
N TRP A 8 -1.79 -6.74 0.59
CA TRP A 8 -1.43 -5.43 0.07
C TRP A 8 -0.82 -4.54 1.16
N GLU A 9 -1.41 -4.51 2.36
CA GLU A 9 -0.83 -3.83 3.52
C GLU A 9 0.56 -4.36 3.87
N PHE A 10 0.75 -5.67 3.84
CA PHE A 10 2.05 -6.28 4.10
C PHE A 10 3.08 -5.88 3.05
N TYR A 11 2.72 -5.85 1.76
CA TYR A 11 3.63 -5.46 0.70
C TYR A 11 4.02 -3.99 0.78
N ILE A 12 3.06 -3.09 0.98
CA ILE A 12 3.38 -1.66 1.08
C ILE A 12 4.21 -1.35 2.32
N ARG A 13 3.90 -1.93 3.47
CA ARG A 13 4.68 -1.76 4.69
C ARG A 13 6.09 -2.34 4.52
N SER A 14 6.23 -3.46 3.83
CA SER A 14 7.55 -4.05 3.50
C SER A 14 8.37 -3.15 2.56
N TYR A 15 7.71 -2.48 1.61
CA TYR A 15 8.36 -1.50 0.73
C TYR A 15 8.75 -0.22 1.48
N LEU A 16 7.88 0.34 2.31
CA LEU A 16 8.16 1.56 3.07
C LEU A 16 9.27 1.32 4.09
N GLY A 17 9.25 0.20 4.79
CA GLY A 17 10.23 -0.14 5.81
C GLY A 17 10.10 0.73 7.07
N GLY A 18 11.17 0.76 7.89
CA GLY A 18 11.24 1.63 9.07
C GLY A 18 10.07 1.46 10.03
N ASN A 19 9.47 2.57 10.46
CA ASN A 19 8.34 2.55 11.40
C ASN A 19 7.06 1.99 10.80
N ASP A 20 6.80 2.21 9.50
CA ASP A 20 5.63 1.66 8.83
C ASP A 20 5.64 0.14 8.87
N TYR A 21 6.80 -0.48 8.67
CA TYR A 21 6.98 -1.92 8.79
C TYR A 21 6.81 -2.41 10.23
N LYS A 22 7.41 -1.70 11.19
CA LYS A 22 7.32 -2.04 12.63
C LYS A 22 5.89 -2.00 13.15
N ASN A 23 5.09 -1.03 12.69
CA ASN A 23 3.68 -0.89 13.03
C ASN A 23 2.81 -2.05 12.52
N GLY A 24 3.32 -2.89 11.61
CA GLY A 24 2.68 -4.11 11.16
C GLY A 24 2.82 -5.30 12.12
N TYR A 25 3.64 -5.16 13.17
CA TYR A 25 3.87 -6.21 14.18
C TYR A 25 4.33 -7.55 13.58
N TYR A 26 5.27 -7.52 12.65
CA TYR A 26 5.74 -8.69 11.89
C TYR A 26 6.79 -9.55 12.60
N LEU A 27 7.15 -9.23 13.85
CA LEU A 27 7.94 -10.12 14.70
C LEU A 27 7.08 -11.22 15.30
N HIS A 28 7.63 -12.43 15.42
CA HIS A 28 7.01 -13.49 16.19
C HIS A 28 7.09 -13.17 17.68
N ARG A 29 5.94 -13.19 18.36
CA ARG A 29 5.87 -13.00 19.80
C ARG A 29 6.17 -14.31 20.50
N TYR A 30 7.02 -14.28 21.54
CA TYR A 30 7.26 -15.44 22.36
C TYR A 30 6.10 -15.70 23.34
N ILE A 31 5.88 -16.97 23.70
CA ILE A 31 4.73 -17.39 24.52
C ILE A 31 4.72 -16.70 25.89
N LEU A 32 5.89 -16.49 26.51
CA LEU A 32 6.04 -15.89 27.84
C LEU A 32 6.41 -14.42 27.82
N GLU A 33 6.45 -13.80 26.64
CA GLU A 33 6.80 -12.39 26.48
C GLU A 33 5.64 -11.49 26.86
N THR A 34 5.89 -10.49 27.69
CA THR A 34 4.88 -9.46 28.01
C THR A 34 4.66 -8.52 26.81
N PRO A 35 3.53 -7.82 26.73
CA PRO A 35 3.29 -6.81 25.67
C PRO A 35 4.39 -5.74 25.63
N GLU A 36 4.85 -5.28 26.78
CA GLU A 36 5.88 -4.24 26.93
C GLU A 36 7.26 -4.72 26.42
N GLU A 37 7.62 -5.95 26.71
CA GLU A 37 8.86 -6.56 26.21
C GLU A 37 8.82 -6.73 24.69
N TYR A 38 7.66 -7.17 24.16
CA TYR A 38 7.45 -7.31 22.74
C TYR A 38 7.56 -5.96 22.01
N ASP A 39 6.92 -4.91 22.53
CA ASP A 39 7.01 -3.56 21.96
C ASP A 39 8.44 -3.00 21.99
N GLN A 40 9.18 -3.24 23.08
CA GLN A 40 10.59 -2.87 23.16
C GLN A 40 11.43 -3.61 22.11
N ARG A 41 11.18 -4.91 21.93
CA ARG A 41 11.86 -5.73 20.94
C ARG A 41 11.59 -5.23 19.51
N ILE A 42 10.34 -4.89 19.17
CA ILE A 42 9.98 -4.27 17.89
C ILE A 42 10.74 -2.96 17.68
N ARG A 43 10.80 -2.09 18.69
CA ARG A 43 11.48 -0.79 18.57
C ARG A 43 12.98 -0.92 18.33
N HIS A 44 13.63 -1.88 18.97
CA HIS A 44 15.08 -2.05 18.90
C HIS A 44 15.55 -2.87 17.70
N THR A 45 14.71 -3.78 17.16
CA THR A 45 15.10 -4.61 16.03
C THR A 45 15.26 -3.75 14.76
N PRO A 46 16.43 -3.78 14.08
CA PRO A 46 16.64 -3.06 12.84
C PRO A 46 15.83 -3.67 11.69
N VAL A 47 15.34 -2.84 10.78
CA VAL A 47 14.67 -3.26 9.54
C VAL A 47 15.64 -3.08 8.39
N ASP A 48 16.03 -4.17 7.74
CA ASP A 48 16.80 -4.14 6.48
C ASP A 48 15.84 -4.24 5.29
N ASN A 49 15.72 -3.16 4.52
CA ASN A 49 14.68 -3.03 3.51
C ASN A 49 15.14 -3.53 2.13
N HIS A 50 14.99 -4.83 1.90
CA HIS A 50 15.26 -5.46 0.61
C HIS A 50 14.14 -5.22 -0.41
N CYS A 51 12.88 -5.15 0.04
CA CYS A 51 11.72 -4.91 -0.82
C CYS A 51 11.83 -3.60 -1.58
N LYS A 52 12.21 -2.52 -0.89
CA LYS A 52 12.44 -1.22 -1.53
C LYS A 52 13.53 -1.27 -2.59
N ASN A 53 14.63 -1.95 -2.28
CA ASN A 53 15.76 -2.08 -3.19
C ASN A 53 15.34 -2.79 -4.49
N VAL A 54 14.60 -3.89 -4.39
CA VAL A 54 14.11 -4.63 -5.57
C VAL A 54 13.26 -3.73 -6.46
N VAL A 55 12.21 -3.11 -5.92
CA VAL A 55 11.31 -2.24 -6.69
C VAL A 55 12.06 -1.07 -7.33
N GLN A 56 12.95 -0.41 -6.57
CA GLN A 56 13.70 0.74 -7.08
C GLN A 56 14.69 0.38 -8.18
N ILE A 57 15.36 -0.77 -8.08
CA ILE A 57 16.26 -1.25 -9.12
C ILE A 57 15.48 -1.48 -10.42
N TYR A 58 14.39 -2.26 -10.38
CA TYR A 58 13.58 -2.52 -11.59
C TYR A 58 13.00 -1.23 -12.17
N THR A 59 12.44 -0.37 -11.36
CA THR A 59 11.91 0.93 -11.80
C THR A 59 12.99 1.78 -12.46
N SER A 60 14.20 1.84 -11.88
CA SER A 60 15.32 2.61 -12.42
C SER A 60 15.81 2.08 -13.77
N PHE A 61 15.79 0.76 -13.96
CA PHE A 61 16.15 0.15 -15.24
C PHE A 61 15.10 0.40 -16.32
N LEU A 62 13.82 0.25 -16.01
CA LEU A 62 12.71 0.43 -16.96
C LEU A 62 12.63 1.90 -17.44
N TRP A 63 12.83 2.85 -16.53
CA TRP A 63 12.73 4.29 -16.82
C TRP A 63 14.08 4.97 -17.06
N ARG A 64 15.11 4.19 -17.39
CA ARG A 64 16.44 4.70 -17.69
C ARG A 64 16.47 5.55 -18.96
N VAL A 65 15.66 5.17 -19.94
CA VAL A 65 15.49 5.89 -21.21
C VAL A 65 14.04 6.37 -21.26
N PRO A 66 13.79 7.65 -21.56
CA PRO A 66 12.43 8.15 -21.72
C PRO A 66 11.69 7.36 -22.82
N PRO A 67 10.43 6.99 -22.60
CA PRO A 67 9.64 6.28 -23.61
C PRO A 67 9.36 7.20 -24.81
N THR A 68 9.50 6.67 -26.01
CA THR A 68 9.08 7.35 -27.23
C THR A 68 7.62 7.01 -27.52
N ARG A 69 6.80 8.03 -27.78
CA ARG A 69 5.38 7.85 -28.10
C ARG A 69 5.06 8.51 -29.44
N ASP A 70 4.19 7.87 -30.19
CA ASP A 70 3.61 8.41 -31.41
C ASP A 70 2.11 8.62 -31.11
N TYR A 71 1.67 9.85 -31.13
CA TYR A 71 0.27 10.24 -30.87
C TYR A 71 -0.54 10.35 -32.17
N GLY A 72 0.06 10.09 -33.31
CA GLY A 72 -0.61 10.06 -34.61
C GLY A 72 -1.29 11.40 -34.93
N SER A 73 -2.60 11.38 -35.15
CA SER A 73 -3.37 12.60 -35.50
C SER A 73 -3.53 13.60 -34.36
N LEU A 74 -3.12 13.25 -33.14
CA LEU A 74 -3.19 14.13 -31.96
C LEU A 74 -1.86 14.88 -31.72
N ASP A 75 -0.84 14.61 -32.51
CA ASP A 75 0.44 15.34 -32.40
C ASP A 75 0.22 16.85 -32.60
N GLY A 76 0.68 17.64 -31.64
CA GLY A 76 0.51 19.09 -31.64
C GLY A 76 -0.87 19.56 -31.15
N ASP A 77 -1.73 18.68 -30.63
CA ASP A 77 -2.97 19.11 -29.97
C ASP A 77 -2.63 19.76 -28.60
N PRO A 78 -3.04 21.05 -28.40
CA PRO A 78 -2.68 21.78 -27.17
C PRO A 78 -3.20 21.13 -25.88
N GLN A 79 -4.33 20.43 -25.90
CA GLN A 79 -4.86 19.75 -24.73
C GLN A 79 -4.04 18.50 -24.40
N LEU A 80 -3.59 17.77 -25.44
CA LEU A 80 -2.71 16.63 -25.24
C LEU A 80 -1.34 17.06 -24.70
N GLU A 81 -0.76 18.12 -25.25
CA GLU A 81 0.51 18.68 -24.75
C GLU A 81 0.38 19.14 -23.30
N ALA A 82 -0.70 19.83 -22.94
CA ALA A 82 -0.97 20.23 -21.56
C ALA A 82 -1.12 19.01 -20.64
N PHE A 83 -1.81 17.95 -21.07
CA PHE A 83 -1.96 16.70 -20.31
C PHE A 83 -0.61 15.98 -20.15
N ILE A 84 0.23 15.93 -21.16
CA ILE A 84 1.55 15.29 -21.06
C ILE A 84 2.45 16.00 -20.06
N ASN A 85 2.41 17.33 -20.04
CA ASN A 85 3.24 18.13 -19.16
C ASN A 85 2.75 18.17 -17.71
N ASP A 86 1.45 18.08 -17.51
CA ASP A 86 0.79 18.12 -16.22
C ASP A 86 -0.46 17.22 -16.25
N ALA A 87 -0.27 15.95 -15.93
CA ALA A 87 -1.30 14.91 -16.09
C ALA A 87 -2.31 14.86 -14.95
N ASP A 88 -1.96 15.36 -13.78
CA ASP A 88 -2.78 15.29 -12.57
C ASP A 88 -3.38 16.64 -12.13
N LEU A 89 -3.14 17.70 -12.89
CA LEU A 89 -3.47 19.10 -12.55
C LEU A 89 -2.71 19.66 -11.34
N ASP A 90 -1.66 18.97 -10.90
CA ASP A 90 -0.84 19.33 -9.73
C ASP A 90 0.66 19.44 -10.09
N GLY A 91 0.96 19.48 -11.37
CA GLY A 91 2.30 19.70 -11.94
C GLY A 91 3.10 18.44 -12.22
N ARG A 92 2.54 17.23 -12.10
CA ARG A 92 3.23 15.99 -12.45
C ARG A 92 3.03 15.63 -13.91
N SER A 93 4.14 15.41 -14.62
CA SER A 93 4.08 14.99 -16.02
C SER A 93 3.53 13.57 -16.16
N PHE A 94 2.97 13.27 -17.34
CA PHE A 94 2.46 11.93 -17.67
C PHE A 94 3.52 10.83 -17.47
N ASP A 95 4.79 11.07 -17.80
CA ASP A 95 5.88 10.12 -17.58
C ASP A 95 6.12 9.85 -16.09
N THR A 96 6.07 10.90 -15.28
CA THR A 96 6.20 10.77 -13.81
C THR A 96 5.07 9.94 -13.25
N MET A 97 3.84 10.21 -13.68
CA MET A 97 2.66 9.45 -13.27
C MET A 97 2.75 7.98 -13.70
N MET A 98 3.15 7.70 -14.95
CA MET A 98 3.30 6.33 -15.45
C MET A 98 4.42 5.55 -14.74
N ARG A 99 5.49 6.23 -14.33
CA ARG A 99 6.52 5.63 -13.48
C ARG A 99 5.96 5.24 -12.11
N GLU A 100 5.13 6.10 -11.51
CA GLU A 100 4.45 5.81 -10.25
C GLU A 100 3.46 4.65 -10.39
N VAL A 101 2.69 4.60 -11.48
CA VAL A 101 1.80 3.47 -11.81
C VAL A 101 2.57 2.16 -11.88
N GLN A 102 3.70 2.13 -12.56
CA GLN A 102 4.55 0.93 -12.66
C GLN A 102 5.10 0.53 -11.29
N MET A 103 5.55 1.48 -10.49
CA MET A 103 6.06 1.22 -9.15
C MET A 103 4.96 0.65 -8.24
N ASN A 104 3.77 1.23 -8.25
CA ASN A 104 2.62 0.71 -7.50
C ASN A 104 2.18 -0.67 -7.99
N ALA A 105 2.18 -0.89 -9.31
CA ALA A 105 1.91 -2.21 -9.87
C ALA A 105 2.93 -3.27 -9.42
N SER A 106 4.22 -2.92 -9.33
CA SER A 106 5.28 -3.79 -8.80
C SER A 106 5.04 -4.13 -7.32
N ILE A 107 4.65 -3.14 -6.49
CA ILE A 107 4.39 -3.32 -5.05
C ILE A 107 3.12 -4.15 -4.81
N TYR A 108 2.00 -3.78 -5.39
CA TYR A 108 0.69 -4.37 -5.09
C TYR A 108 0.30 -5.53 -6.01
N GLY A 109 1.00 -5.67 -7.16
CA GLY A 109 0.66 -6.59 -8.24
C GLY A 109 -0.18 -5.95 -9.34
N ASN A 110 -0.93 -4.90 -9.04
CA ASN A 110 -1.66 -4.06 -10.01
C ASN A 110 -1.90 -2.66 -9.45
N CYS A 111 -2.21 -1.75 -10.37
CA CYS A 111 -2.56 -0.37 -10.06
C CYS A 111 -3.67 0.09 -10.99
N TRP A 112 -4.55 0.95 -10.52
CA TRP A 112 -5.67 1.45 -11.29
C TRP A 112 -5.43 2.90 -11.70
N VAL A 113 -5.70 3.18 -12.96
CA VAL A 113 -5.60 4.51 -13.55
C VAL A 113 -6.97 4.93 -14.02
N ILE A 114 -7.44 6.06 -13.55
CA ILE A 114 -8.71 6.66 -13.96
C ILE A 114 -8.39 7.98 -14.68
N ILE A 115 -8.97 8.16 -15.86
CA ILE A 115 -8.96 9.45 -16.57
C ILE A 115 -10.31 10.09 -16.35
N ASP A 116 -10.32 11.24 -15.71
CA ASP A 116 -11.53 12.00 -15.44
C ASP A 116 -11.41 13.42 -16.00
N LYS A 117 -12.51 14.12 -16.08
CA LYS A 117 -12.55 15.52 -16.50
C LYS A 117 -13.53 16.27 -15.60
N PRO A 118 -13.17 17.46 -15.11
CA PRO A 118 -14.07 18.27 -14.30
C PRO A 118 -15.37 18.54 -15.05
N GLN A 119 -16.50 18.40 -14.38
CA GLN A 119 -17.80 18.73 -14.94
C GLN A 119 -17.89 20.24 -15.17
N THR A 120 -18.36 20.63 -16.35
CA THR A 120 -18.46 22.03 -16.72
C THR A 120 -19.77 22.32 -17.49
N ASN A 121 -20.29 23.54 -17.31
CA ASN A 121 -21.39 24.06 -18.06
C ASN A 121 -20.93 24.85 -19.31
N LEU A 122 -19.65 24.86 -19.62
CA LEU A 122 -19.09 25.54 -20.79
C LEU A 122 -19.54 24.86 -22.08
N ARG A 123 -19.79 25.67 -23.10
CA ARG A 123 -20.39 25.19 -24.35
C ARG A 123 -19.37 24.97 -25.45
N THR A 124 -18.20 25.55 -25.33
CA THR A 124 -17.18 25.51 -26.37
C THR A 124 -15.82 25.06 -25.85
N ARG A 125 -15.07 24.34 -26.70
CA ARG A 125 -13.69 23.95 -26.42
C ARG A 125 -12.77 25.17 -26.16
N ALA A 126 -13.06 26.29 -26.79
CA ALA A 126 -12.27 27.52 -26.59
C ALA A 126 -12.44 28.08 -25.16
N GLU A 127 -13.66 28.02 -24.60
CA GLU A 127 -13.91 28.42 -23.21
C GLU A 127 -13.25 27.46 -22.23
N GLU A 128 -13.27 26.14 -22.49
CA GLU A 128 -12.58 25.15 -21.68
C GLU A 128 -11.05 25.39 -21.65
N LEU A 129 -10.44 25.68 -22.81
CA LEU A 129 -9.02 26.02 -22.92
C LEU A 129 -8.67 27.30 -22.14
N GLN A 130 -9.54 28.32 -22.17
CA GLN A 130 -9.32 29.56 -21.41
C GLN A 130 -9.35 29.36 -19.90
N GLN A 131 -10.12 28.37 -19.42
CA GLN A 131 -10.27 28.04 -18.00
C GLN A 131 -9.41 26.86 -17.58
N ASP A 132 -8.55 26.34 -18.46
CA ASP A 132 -7.71 25.16 -18.25
C ASP A 132 -8.50 23.92 -17.80
N ILE A 133 -9.75 23.78 -18.30
CA ILE A 133 -10.56 22.60 -18.04
C ILE A 133 -10.19 21.51 -19.02
N ARG A 134 -9.49 20.50 -18.52
CA ARG A 134 -8.95 19.41 -19.31
C ARG A 134 -9.02 18.07 -18.56
N PRO A 135 -8.91 16.95 -19.26
CA PRO A 135 -8.77 15.66 -18.61
C PRO A 135 -7.55 15.59 -17.69
N TYR A 136 -7.69 14.86 -16.61
CA TYR A 136 -6.62 14.56 -15.69
C TYR A 136 -6.57 13.08 -15.34
N MET A 137 -5.44 12.64 -14.83
CA MET A 137 -5.16 11.25 -14.47
C MET A 137 -5.07 11.10 -12.96
N SER A 138 -5.82 10.13 -12.41
CA SER A 138 -5.73 9.73 -11.02
C SER A 138 -5.24 8.30 -10.88
N ILE A 139 -4.39 8.06 -9.89
CA ILE A 139 -3.83 6.75 -9.59
C ILE A 139 -4.46 6.22 -8.31
N TYR A 140 -5.00 5.01 -8.37
CA TYR A 140 -5.57 4.32 -7.23
C TYR A 140 -4.84 3.01 -6.99
N THR A 141 -4.36 2.83 -5.76
CA THR A 141 -3.85 1.54 -5.31
C THR A 141 -5.00 0.56 -5.06
N PRO A 142 -4.76 -0.74 -5.06
CA PRO A 142 -5.81 -1.73 -4.79
C PRO A 142 -6.49 -1.57 -3.44
N GLU A 143 -5.83 -0.94 -2.47
CA GLU A 143 -6.41 -0.63 -1.14
C GLU A 143 -7.59 0.34 -1.24
N ASN A 144 -7.53 1.29 -2.18
CA ASN A 144 -8.57 2.29 -2.41
C ASN A 144 -9.71 1.79 -3.31
N ILE A 145 -9.63 0.59 -3.86
CA ILE A 145 -10.67 -0.01 -4.70
C ILE A 145 -11.50 -0.97 -3.85
N VAL A 146 -12.68 -0.52 -3.43
CA VAL A 146 -13.53 -1.28 -2.50
C VAL A 146 -14.28 -2.40 -3.20
N ASN A 147 -14.76 -2.13 -4.42
CA ASN A 147 -15.54 -3.11 -5.16
C ASN A 147 -15.40 -2.91 -6.68
N TRP A 148 -15.60 -4.00 -7.43
CA TRP A 148 -15.58 -4.02 -8.89
C TRP A 148 -16.46 -5.13 -9.43
N ASN A 149 -16.98 -4.94 -10.63
CA ASN A 149 -17.71 -5.97 -11.35
C ASN A 149 -17.25 -6.03 -12.82
N TYR A 150 -17.06 -7.25 -13.33
CA TYR A 150 -16.73 -7.50 -14.72
C TYR A 150 -17.87 -8.28 -15.38
N LYS A 151 -18.37 -7.79 -16.51
CA LYS A 151 -19.32 -8.49 -17.37
C LYS A 151 -18.64 -9.01 -18.64
N ARG A 152 -19.29 -9.95 -19.28
CA ARG A 152 -18.85 -10.48 -20.57
C ARG A 152 -19.74 -9.89 -21.66
N ALA A 153 -19.15 -9.21 -22.62
CA ALA A 153 -19.85 -8.72 -23.81
C ALA A 153 -20.28 -9.88 -24.74
N ALA A 154 -21.17 -9.62 -25.67
CA ALA A 154 -21.57 -10.58 -26.70
C ALA A 154 -20.38 -11.08 -27.56
N SER A 155 -19.34 -10.28 -27.71
CA SER A 155 -18.07 -10.65 -28.36
C SER A 155 -17.21 -11.63 -27.54
N GLY A 156 -17.63 -11.98 -26.31
CA GLY A 156 -16.86 -12.81 -25.38
C GLY A 156 -15.80 -12.06 -24.60
N ARG A 157 -15.55 -10.77 -24.87
CA ARG A 157 -14.59 -9.95 -24.11
C ARG A 157 -15.16 -9.57 -22.76
N PHE A 158 -14.31 -9.53 -21.74
CA PHE A 158 -14.65 -8.98 -20.44
C PHE A 158 -14.40 -7.48 -20.44
N TYR A 159 -15.33 -6.75 -19.87
CA TYR A 159 -15.20 -5.32 -19.61
C TYR A 159 -15.59 -5.00 -18.16
N LEU A 160 -15.13 -3.89 -17.66
CA LEU A 160 -15.45 -3.39 -16.32
C LEU A 160 -16.85 -2.77 -16.38
N ASP A 161 -17.76 -3.27 -15.57
CA ASP A 161 -19.16 -2.84 -15.52
C ASP A 161 -19.43 -1.88 -14.35
N MET A 162 -18.69 -2.04 -13.26
CA MET A 162 -18.79 -1.20 -12.09
C MET A 162 -17.45 -1.13 -11.37
N LEU A 163 -17.10 0.04 -10.89
CA LEU A 163 -15.94 0.30 -10.06
C LEU A 163 -16.32 1.23 -8.91
N LEU A 164 -16.02 0.83 -7.68
CA LEU A 164 -16.23 1.64 -6.48
C LEU A 164 -14.87 1.95 -5.85
N VAL A 165 -14.53 3.23 -5.77
CA VAL A 165 -13.26 3.71 -5.24
C VAL A 165 -13.48 4.58 -4.01
N VAL A 166 -12.49 4.63 -3.12
CA VAL A 166 -12.41 5.60 -2.03
C VAL A 166 -11.65 6.82 -2.55
N GLU A 167 -12.29 7.98 -2.52
CA GLU A 167 -11.67 9.26 -2.90
C GLU A 167 -11.01 9.96 -1.72
N ASP A 168 -11.71 9.98 -0.60
CA ASP A 168 -11.23 10.61 0.63
C ASP A 168 -11.74 9.81 1.83
N ILE A 169 -10.91 9.69 2.85
CA ILE A 169 -11.28 9.06 4.11
C ILE A 169 -10.63 9.82 5.26
N ASN A 170 -11.43 10.21 6.22
CA ASN A 170 -10.97 10.83 7.46
C ASN A 170 -11.76 10.25 8.66
N THR A 171 -11.48 10.68 9.87
CA THR A 171 -12.10 10.14 11.09
C THR A 171 -13.63 10.34 11.18
N GLU A 172 -14.20 11.25 10.39
CA GLU A 172 -15.63 11.60 10.47
C GLU A 172 -16.43 11.07 9.26
N ARG A 173 -15.79 11.01 8.09
CA ARG A 173 -16.47 10.63 6.86
C ARG A 173 -15.55 9.91 5.87
N ALA A 174 -16.17 9.12 4.99
CA ALA A 174 -15.55 8.57 3.81
C ALA A 174 -16.31 9.00 2.56
N ILE A 175 -15.60 9.43 1.52
CA ILE A 175 -16.16 9.76 0.21
C ILE A 175 -15.81 8.63 -0.74
N LEU A 176 -16.84 8.01 -1.32
CA LEU A 176 -16.72 6.94 -2.29
C LEU A 176 -17.30 7.38 -3.62
N LYS A 177 -16.62 7.02 -4.71
CA LYS A 177 -17.09 7.30 -6.06
C LYS A 177 -17.32 6.00 -6.81
N MET A 178 -18.52 5.82 -7.30
CA MET A 178 -18.92 4.66 -8.09
C MET A 178 -19.00 5.06 -9.56
N PHE A 179 -18.28 4.33 -10.39
CA PHE A 179 -18.28 4.48 -11.84
C PHE A 179 -19.07 3.32 -12.47
N THR A 180 -20.02 3.65 -13.34
CA THR A 180 -20.73 2.71 -14.20
C THR A 180 -20.67 3.18 -15.65
N GLU A 181 -21.18 2.38 -16.60
CA GLU A 181 -21.30 2.81 -17.99
C GLU A 181 -22.29 3.98 -18.18
N GLU A 182 -23.32 4.06 -17.30
CA GLU A 182 -24.41 5.02 -17.42
C GLU A 182 -24.18 6.29 -16.61
N GLU A 183 -23.61 6.16 -15.42
CA GLU A 183 -23.50 7.25 -14.45
C GLU A 183 -22.28 7.13 -13.53
N ILE A 184 -21.92 8.26 -12.94
CA ILE A 184 -20.90 8.38 -11.90
C ILE A 184 -21.61 8.93 -10.66
N ILE A 185 -21.54 8.19 -9.54
CA ILE A 185 -22.24 8.55 -8.30
C ILE A 185 -21.21 8.73 -7.20
N THR A 186 -21.30 9.85 -6.48
CA THR A 186 -20.46 10.12 -5.31
C THR A 186 -21.29 9.95 -4.04
N TYR A 187 -20.79 9.11 -3.15
CA TYR A 187 -21.39 8.81 -1.84
C TYR A 187 -20.57 9.44 -0.72
N GLU A 188 -21.25 9.97 0.27
CA GLU A 188 -20.69 10.31 1.57
C GLU A 188 -21.17 9.29 2.59
N ILE A 189 -20.26 8.70 3.33
CA ILE A 189 -20.55 7.79 4.43
C ILE A 189 -20.02 8.43 5.70
N THR A 190 -20.91 8.68 6.65
CA THR A 190 -20.57 9.18 7.98
C THR A 190 -20.59 8.04 9.00
N ASP A 191 -19.81 8.18 10.07
CA ASP A 191 -19.72 7.15 11.14
C ASP A 191 -19.34 5.73 10.62
N TYR A 192 -18.48 5.63 9.61
CA TYR A 192 -18.14 4.37 8.93
C TYR A 192 -17.43 3.33 9.82
N GLU A 193 -16.98 3.70 11.03
CA GLU A 193 -16.42 2.79 12.03
C GLU A 193 -17.51 1.99 12.77
N LYS A 194 -18.78 2.42 12.67
CA LYS A 194 -19.91 1.71 13.27
C LYS A 194 -20.50 0.71 12.27
N GLU A 195 -21.18 -0.35 12.77
CA GLU A 195 -22.00 -1.20 11.93
C GLU A 195 -22.99 -0.32 11.14
N TYR A 196 -22.94 -0.43 9.80
CA TYR A 196 -23.73 0.41 8.91
C TYR A 196 -25.24 0.28 9.21
N ALA A 197 -25.84 1.35 9.69
CA ALA A 197 -27.29 1.49 9.71
C ALA A 197 -27.76 2.10 8.36
N GLU A 198 -28.94 1.69 7.88
CA GLU A 198 -29.60 2.36 6.75
C GLU A 198 -29.80 3.83 7.10
N GLY A 199 -29.09 4.73 6.42
CA GLY A 199 -29.13 6.16 6.68
C GLY A 199 -27.77 6.85 6.78
N ASP A 200 -26.72 6.11 7.02
CA ASP A 200 -25.35 6.64 7.12
C ASP A 200 -24.70 6.88 5.74
N VAL A 201 -25.37 6.44 4.65
CA VAL A 201 -24.93 6.61 3.26
C VAL A 201 -25.80 7.65 2.57
N LYS A 202 -25.15 8.73 2.09
CA LYS A 202 -25.82 9.81 1.37
C LYS A 202 -25.21 9.99 -0.01
N ILE A 203 -26.03 10.10 -1.05
CA ILE A 203 -25.60 10.53 -2.38
C ILE A 203 -25.41 12.04 -2.34
N ILE A 204 -24.18 12.51 -2.60
CA ILE A 204 -23.85 13.93 -2.67
C ILE A 204 -23.77 14.46 -4.09
N ASP A 205 -23.46 13.59 -5.06
CA ASP A 205 -23.43 13.94 -6.48
C ASP A 205 -23.80 12.73 -7.36
N GLN A 206 -24.48 12.99 -8.47
CA GLN A 206 -24.86 11.97 -9.46
C GLN A 206 -24.88 12.60 -10.84
N VAL A 207 -23.97 12.18 -11.70
CA VAL A 207 -23.81 12.72 -13.05
C VAL A 207 -23.82 11.60 -14.09
N PRO A 208 -24.44 11.82 -15.27
CA PRO A 208 -24.40 10.83 -16.34
C PRO A 208 -22.96 10.67 -16.87
N ASN A 209 -22.58 9.42 -17.17
CA ASN A 209 -21.30 9.12 -17.80
C ASN A 209 -21.42 9.36 -19.32
N ALA A 210 -21.01 10.53 -19.77
CA ALA A 210 -21.11 10.94 -21.18
C ALA A 210 -20.22 10.11 -22.13
N ILE A 211 -19.25 9.36 -21.61
CA ILE A 211 -18.32 8.53 -22.41
C ILE A 211 -18.95 7.17 -22.72
N GLY A 212 -19.90 6.69 -21.90
CA GLY A 212 -20.54 5.38 -22.04
C GLY A 212 -19.62 4.18 -21.75
N VAL A 213 -18.45 4.43 -21.19
CA VAL A 213 -17.52 3.42 -20.68
C VAL A 213 -16.89 3.92 -19.37
N ILE A 214 -16.49 3.01 -18.50
CA ILE A 214 -15.74 3.40 -17.31
C ILE A 214 -14.34 3.80 -17.75
N PRO A 215 -13.90 5.06 -17.55
CA PRO A 215 -12.61 5.56 -18.02
C PRO A 215 -11.46 5.09 -17.11
N CYS A 216 -11.37 3.80 -16.87
CA CYS A 216 -10.46 3.18 -15.95
C CYS A 216 -9.69 2.04 -16.61
N ILE A 217 -8.39 1.98 -16.34
CA ILE A 217 -7.49 0.92 -16.78
C ILE A 217 -6.83 0.29 -15.55
N ASN A 218 -6.94 -1.04 -15.44
CA ASN A 218 -6.17 -1.80 -14.47
C ASN A 218 -4.84 -2.19 -15.09
N VAL A 219 -3.76 -1.63 -14.58
CA VAL A 219 -2.38 -1.89 -14.99
C VAL A 219 -1.82 -2.99 -14.10
N TYR A 220 -1.51 -4.15 -14.68
CA TYR A 220 -0.94 -5.30 -13.98
C TYR A 220 0.58 -5.26 -14.04
N ASN A 221 1.23 -5.61 -12.94
CA ASN A 221 2.62 -6.06 -12.97
C ASN A 221 2.70 -7.42 -13.68
N LEU A 222 2.09 -8.43 -13.09
CA LEU A 222 1.86 -9.72 -13.71
C LEU A 222 0.41 -10.15 -13.48
N LYS A 223 -0.28 -10.63 -14.53
CA LYS A 223 -1.67 -11.06 -14.40
C LYS A 223 -1.81 -12.28 -13.53
N GLY A 224 -2.59 -12.18 -12.46
CA GLY A 224 -3.01 -13.31 -11.65
C GLY A 224 -4.12 -14.15 -12.29
N ALA A 225 -4.47 -15.25 -11.63
CA ALA A 225 -5.55 -16.14 -12.09
C ALA A 225 -6.93 -15.50 -11.95
N LYS A 226 -7.10 -14.59 -11.02
CA LYS A 226 -8.39 -13.90 -10.74
C LYS A 226 -8.32 -12.44 -11.18
N ARG A 227 -9.33 -11.97 -11.90
CA ARG A 227 -9.47 -10.54 -12.22
C ARG A 227 -10.04 -9.79 -11.01
N PRO A 228 -9.60 -8.59 -10.76
CA PRO A 228 -8.52 -7.81 -11.39
C PRO A 228 -7.18 -7.91 -10.68
N ILE A 229 -6.93 -8.97 -9.90
CA ILE A 229 -5.79 -9.10 -9.00
C ILE A 229 -4.55 -9.50 -9.79
N GLY A 230 -3.49 -8.72 -9.63
CA GLY A 230 -2.16 -9.01 -10.17
C GLY A 230 -1.26 -9.71 -9.15
N ILE A 231 -0.07 -10.09 -9.60
CA ILE A 231 0.98 -10.69 -8.77
C ILE A 231 2.06 -9.63 -8.53
N SER A 232 2.33 -9.37 -7.27
CA SER A 232 3.37 -8.44 -6.82
C SER A 232 4.77 -9.03 -7.01
N ASP A 233 5.75 -8.19 -7.34
CA ASP A 233 7.17 -8.57 -7.28
C ASP A 233 7.63 -8.82 -5.85
N LEU A 234 6.88 -8.34 -4.87
CA LEU A 234 7.18 -8.50 -3.45
C LEU A 234 6.56 -9.77 -2.84
N ALA A 235 5.78 -10.55 -3.61
CA ALA A 235 5.03 -11.70 -3.08
C ALA A 235 5.92 -12.68 -2.28
N ASP A 236 7.13 -12.95 -2.77
CA ASP A 236 8.09 -13.82 -2.09
C ASP A 236 9.12 -13.03 -1.27
N VAL A 237 9.55 -11.87 -1.77
CA VAL A 237 10.61 -11.05 -1.16
C VAL A 237 10.19 -10.49 0.19
N ALA A 238 8.91 -10.12 0.37
CA ALA A 238 8.39 -9.59 1.62
C ALA A 238 8.46 -10.63 2.76
N PHE A 239 8.18 -11.90 2.47
CA PHE A 239 8.31 -12.98 3.46
C PHE A 239 9.76 -13.27 3.82
N LEU A 240 10.68 -13.18 2.84
CA LEU A 240 12.11 -13.28 3.13
C LEU A 240 12.60 -12.12 4.00
N GLN A 241 12.16 -10.89 3.72
CA GLN A 241 12.44 -9.74 4.57
C GLN A 241 11.90 -9.93 5.98
N GLN A 242 10.70 -10.50 6.13
CA GLN A 242 10.13 -10.83 7.44
C GLN A 242 10.98 -11.86 8.19
N SER A 243 11.48 -12.89 7.51
CA SER A 243 12.37 -13.89 8.10
C SER A 243 13.66 -13.24 8.61
N ILE A 244 14.32 -12.42 7.79
CA ILE A 244 15.53 -11.68 8.17
C ILE A 244 15.26 -10.76 9.36
N TYR A 245 14.12 -10.09 9.40
CA TYR A 245 13.75 -9.22 10.52
C TYR A 245 13.61 -10.00 11.84
N ASN A 246 13.02 -11.20 11.79
CA ASN A 246 12.93 -12.09 12.94
C ASN A 246 14.34 -12.59 13.37
N ASP A 247 15.18 -12.99 12.42
CA ASP A 247 16.57 -13.41 12.70
C ASP A 247 17.40 -12.28 13.35
N TYR A 248 17.24 -11.04 12.92
CA TYR A 248 17.87 -9.89 13.55
C TYR A 248 17.39 -9.69 14.98
N SER A 249 16.11 -9.88 15.26
CA SER A 249 15.58 -9.82 16.61
C SER A 249 16.21 -10.87 17.53
N GLU A 250 16.32 -12.11 17.06
CA GLU A 250 16.99 -13.18 17.81
C GLU A 250 18.47 -12.86 18.07
N LYS A 251 19.17 -12.42 17.04
CA LYS A 251 20.58 -12.03 17.14
C LYS A 251 20.79 -10.91 18.18
N GLU A 252 19.97 -9.87 18.15
CA GLU A 252 20.06 -8.76 19.11
C GLU A 252 19.82 -9.24 20.54
N GLN A 253 18.90 -10.18 20.74
CA GLN A 253 18.66 -10.77 22.05
C GLN A 253 19.85 -11.62 22.53
N LEU A 254 20.41 -12.46 21.65
CA LEU A 254 21.61 -13.27 21.99
C LEU A 254 22.79 -12.37 22.36
N ILE A 255 23.04 -11.29 21.61
CA ILE A 255 24.11 -10.34 21.92
C ILE A 255 23.86 -9.69 23.29
N ARG A 256 22.61 -9.28 23.58
CA ARG A 256 22.30 -8.67 24.89
C ARG A 256 22.49 -9.64 26.03
N LEU A 257 22.04 -10.89 25.90
CA LEU A 257 22.23 -11.92 26.92
C LEU A 257 23.73 -12.27 27.15
N ALA A 258 24.50 -12.33 26.05
CA ALA A 258 25.95 -12.59 26.14
C ALA A 258 26.72 -11.44 26.79
N ASN A 259 26.30 -10.18 26.53
CA ASN A 259 26.95 -8.99 27.10
C ASN A 259 26.51 -8.72 28.55
N HIS A 260 25.39 -9.26 29.00
CA HIS A 260 24.87 -9.09 30.35
C HIS A 260 24.60 -10.46 31.01
N PRO A 261 25.64 -11.28 31.26
CA PRO A 261 25.44 -12.60 31.83
C PRO A 261 24.86 -12.50 33.26
N SER A 262 23.94 -13.41 33.57
CA SER A 262 23.43 -13.55 34.94
C SER A 262 24.50 -14.12 35.87
N LEU A 263 24.69 -13.50 37.03
CA LEU A 263 25.55 -14.01 38.05
C LEU A 263 24.78 -15.02 38.93
N VAL A 264 25.33 -16.21 39.07
CA VAL A 264 24.78 -17.22 39.97
C VAL A 264 25.60 -17.19 41.25
N LYS A 265 24.94 -17.01 42.39
CA LYS A 265 25.60 -17.06 43.73
C LYS A 265 24.81 -17.93 44.68
N THR A 266 25.48 -18.49 45.68
CA THR A 266 24.83 -19.10 46.84
C THR A 266 24.39 -18.02 47.83
N PRO A 267 23.36 -18.26 48.65
CA PRO A 267 23.03 -17.37 49.75
C PRO A 267 24.24 -17.15 50.62
N ASN A 268 24.44 -16.02 51.24
CA ASN A 268 25.59 -15.64 52.08
C ASN A 268 26.89 -15.21 51.36
N VAL A 269 26.90 -15.11 50.04
CA VAL A 269 28.02 -14.49 49.32
C VAL A 269 27.63 -13.07 48.90
N GLU A 270 28.31 -12.06 49.43
CA GLU A 270 28.13 -10.69 48.94
C GLU A 270 28.79 -10.57 47.56
N ALA A 271 27.99 -10.36 46.55
CA ALA A 271 28.44 -10.06 45.18
C ALA A 271 27.65 -8.87 44.65
N SER A 272 28.39 -7.83 44.24
CA SER A 272 27.82 -6.74 43.47
C SER A 272 27.92 -7.11 41.99
N ALA A 273 26.80 -7.34 41.33
CA ALA A 273 26.78 -7.52 39.86
C ALA A 273 26.41 -6.19 39.19
N GLY A 274 27.24 -5.81 38.21
CA GLY A 274 26.82 -4.86 37.17
C GLY A 274 25.63 -5.43 36.40
N ALA A 275 25.14 -4.79 35.37
CA ALA A 275 23.95 -5.16 34.59
C ALA A 275 23.80 -6.69 34.37
N GLY A 276 22.85 -7.32 35.01
CA GLY A 276 22.52 -8.74 34.92
C GLY A 276 21.63 -9.18 36.09
N SER A 277 20.86 -10.23 35.93
CA SER A 277 20.09 -10.81 37.03
C SER A 277 21.00 -11.68 37.94
N ILE A 278 20.79 -11.63 39.26
CA ILE A 278 21.44 -12.53 40.21
C ILE A 278 20.46 -13.68 40.50
N ILE A 279 20.92 -14.91 40.31
CA ILE A 279 20.13 -16.10 40.62
C ILE A 279 20.75 -16.69 41.90
N GLU A 280 20.01 -16.79 43.00
CA GLU A 280 20.40 -17.42 44.23
C GLU A 280 20.06 -18.93 44.20
N ILE A 281 21.03 -19.78 44.43
CA ILE A 281 20.83 -21.23 44.52
C ILE A 281 20.86 -21.60 45.99
N PRO A 282 19.81 -22.26 46.54
CA PRO A 282 19.83 -22.78 47.91
C PRO A 282 20.98 -23.76 48.13
N GLU A 283 21.59 -23.76 49.34
CA GLU A 283 22.72 -24.62 49.67
C GLU A 283 22.41 -26.12 49.54
N ASP A 284 21.16 -26.49 49.65
CA ASP A 284 20.68 -27.89 49.58
C ASP A 284 20.49 -28.39 48.12
N MET A 285 20.58 -27.54 47.11
CA MET A 285 20.48 -27.92 45.71
C MET A 285 21.84 -27.87 45.03
N GLN A 286 22.45 -29.01 44.81
CA GLN A 286 23.53 -29.15 43.82
C GLN A 286 22.94 -29.03 42.39
N ALA A 287 22.61 -27.85 41.97
CA ALA A 287 22.17 -27.61 40.62
C ALA A 287 23.38 -27.27 39.74
N ASP A 288 23.70 -28.16 38.83
CA ASP A 288 24.61 -27.91 37.73
C ASP A 288 23.91 -27.04 36.69
N LEU A 289 23.89 -25.73 36.87
CA LEU A 289 23.45 -24.79 35.85
C LEU A 289 24.59 -24.62 34.85
N LYS A 290 24.49 -25.31 33.72
CA LYS A 290 25.35 -25.01 32.55
C LYS A 290 24.70 -23.88 31.73
N PRO A 291 25.51 -22.94 31.18
CA PRO A 291 25.05 -21.87 30.34
C PRO A 291 24.46 -22.37 29.03
#